data_f151431131099542037341af7fd47f11
#
_entry.id   f151431131099542037341af7fd47f11
#
_cell.length_a   1.000
_cell.length_b   1.000
_cell.length_c   1.000
_cell.angle_alpha   90.00
_cell.angle_beta   90.00
_cell.angle_gamma   90.00
#
_symmetry.space_group_name_H-M   'P 1'
#
loop_
_entity.id
_entity.type
_entity.pdbx_description
1 polymer ?
#
loop_
_entity_poly.entity_id
_entity_poly.type
_entity_poly.pdbx_seq_one_letter_code
_entity_poly.pdbx_strand_id
1 'polypeptide(L)'
;MFKPATLIPGTELNDVKKDFSSADRIEQYRLGKEAVYIPAGLKWNYIPKSSILSVNSSQRTVSAGHCVTVEVRTPSLEIVTSAGPFELHLEKKSSLDRFLDDLDTH
;
A
#
# COMPACT_ATOMS: atom_id res chain seq x y z
N MET A 1 19.14 14.11 -1.94
CA MET A 1 18.22 13.40 -1.02
C MET A 1 16.90 13.19 -1.74
N PHE A 2 16.45 11.95 -1.84
CA PHE A 2 15.24 11.68 -2.60
C PHE A 2 13.98 12.06 -1.82
N LYS A 3 12.94 12.41 -2.55
CA LYS A 3 11.64 12.78 -2.00
C LYS A 3 10.58 11.87 -2.62
N PRO A 4 9.72 11.23 -1.83
CA PRO A 4 8.62 10.46 -2.39
C PRO A 4 7.69 11.33 -3.25
N ALA A 5 7.16 10.75 -4.31
CA ALA A 5 6.27 11.45 -5.23
C ALA A 5 4.84 10.94 -5.09
N THR A 6 3.88 11.85 -5.14
CA THR A 6 2.47 11.47 -5.05
C THR A 6 1.99 10.76 -6.31
N LEU A 7 1.13 9.74 -6.10
CA LEU A 7 0.46 9.05 -7.20
C LEU A 7 -0.85 9.75 -7.60
N ILE A 8 -1.30 10.70 -6.79
CA ILE A 8 -2.54 11.43 -7.03
C ILE A 8 -2.18 12.87 -7.43
N PRO A 9 -2.40 13.29 -8.67
CA PRO A 9 -2.07 14.64 -9.10
C PRO A 9 -2.73 15.71 -8.24
N GLY A 10 -1.95 16.74 -7.88
CA GLY A 10 -2.46 17.86 -7.11
C GLY A 10 -2.58 17.62 -5.59
N THR A 11 -2.10 16.49 -5.09
CA THR A 11 -2.24 16.14 -3.66
C THR A 11 -0.88 15.96 -2.98
N GLU A 12 0.01 16.90 -3.16
CA GLU A 12 1.33 16.81 -2.53
C GLU A 12 1.24 17.15 -1.04
N LEU A 13 1.93 16.33 -0.22
CA LEU A 13 2.01 16.58 1.21
C LEU A 13 3.12 17.60 1.50
N ASN A 14 2.87 18.50 2.47
CA ASN A 14 3.83 19.54 2.83
C ASN A 14 5.09 18.95 3.49
N ASP A 15 4.92 17.99 4.39
CA ASP A 15 6.01 17.38 5.14
C ASP A 15 6.20 15.91 4.81
N VAL A 16 6.19 15.58 3.52
CA VAL A 16 6.25 14.17 3.08
C VAL A 16 7.52 13.47 3.56
N LYS A 17 8.65 14.15 3.57
CA LYS A 17 9.90 13.56 4.03
C LYS A 17 9.85 13.18 5.49
N LYS A 18 9.24 14.02 6.31
CA LYS A 18 9.10 13.77 7.75
C LYS A 18 8.15 12.61 7.99
N ASP A 19 7.02 12.57 7.30
CA ASP A 19 6.07 11.48 7.41
C ASP A 19 6.68 10.16 6.95
N PHE A 20 7.41 10.19 5.85
CA PHE A 20 8.09 9.01 5.33
C PHE A 20 9.14 8.48 6.31
N SER A 21 9.91 9.37 6.92
CA SER A 21 10.95 8.97 7.88
C SER A 21 10.37 8.31 9.13
N SER A 22 9.20 8.76 9.57
CA SER A 22 8.54 8.21 10.75
C SER A 22 7.55 7.09 10.43
N ALA A 23 7.40 6.74 9.16
CA ALA A 23 6.46 5.72 8.73
C ALA A 23 6.87 4.32 9.19
N ASP A 24 5.89 3.50 9.55
CA ASP A 24 6.12 2.11 9.92
C ASP A 24 6.31 1.25 8.69
N ARG A 25 7.30 0.40 8.74
CA ARG A 25 7.55 -0.53 7.64
C ARG A 25 6.63 -1.73 7.76
N ILE A 26 5.87 -2.01 6.69
CA ILE A 26 5.00 -3.17 6.60
C ILE A 26 5.36 -3.89 5.30
N GLU A 27 6.09 -4.99 5.38
CA GLU A 27 6.65 -5.72 4.24
C GLU A 27 7.53 -4.79 3.39
N GLN A 28 7.25 -4.66 2.09
CA GLN A 28 7.97 -3.73 1.23
C GLN A 28 7.41 -2.31 1.27
N TYR A 29 6.27 -2.11 1.93
CA TYR A 29 5.60 -0.83 2.00
C TYR A 29 5.92 -0.09 3.29
N ARG A 30 5.54 1.20 3.34
CA ARG A 30 5.59 1.97 4.58
C ARG A 30 4.24 2.64 4.81
N LEU A 31 3.81 2.64 6.04
CA LEU A 31 2.55 3.24 6.45
C LEU A 31 2.83 4.43 7.35
N GLY A 32 2.68 5.63 6.81
CA GLY A 32 2.88 6.86 7.54
C GLY A 32 1.59 7.36 8.16
N LYS A 33 1.68 8.48 8.84
CA LYS A 33 0.53 9.14 9.44
C LYS A 33 -0.38 9.76 8.38
N GLU A 34 0.23 10.29 7.32
CA GLU A 34 -0.45 11.06 6.29
C GLU A 34 -0.59 10.31 4.96
N ALA A 35 0.19 9.27 4.74
CA ALA A 35 0.21 8.59 3.45
C ALA A 35 0.66 7.14 3.55
N VAL A 36 0.31 6.39 2.51
CA VAL A 36 0.80 5.03 2.29
C VAL A 36 1.92 5.12 1.25
N TYR A 37 3.08 4.57 1.55
CA TYR A 37 4.26 4.64 0.69
C TYR A 37 4.51 3.32 -0.01
N ILE A 38 4.73 3.40 -1.32
CA ILE A 38 4.88 2.24 -2.20
C ILE A 38 6.24 2.34 -2.90
N PRO A 39 7.09 1.28 -2.80
CA PRO A 39 8.37 1.32 -3.49
C PRO A 39 8.20 1.25 -5.01
N ALA A 40 8.98 2.03 -5.71
CA ALA A 40 8.97 2.09 -7.17
C ALA A 40 10.42 2.08 -7.68
N GLY A 41 11.06 0.91 -7.69
CA GLY A 41 12.47 0.80 -8.02
C GLY A 41 13.35 1.47 -6.97
N LEU A 42 14.13 2.45 -7.40
CA LEU A 42 14.98 3.23 -6.50
C LEU A 42 14.24 4.43 -5.87
N LYS A 43 13.00 4.62 -6.25
CA LYS A 43 12.19 5.74 -5.78
C LYS A 43 11.02 5.24 -4.94
N TRP A 44 10.33 6.16 -4.28
CA TRP A 44 9.12 5.88 -3.54
C TRP A 44 7.98 6.73 -4.06
N ASN A 45 6.80 6.13 -4.17
CA ASN A 45 5.57 6.84 -4.46
C ASN A 45 4.70 6.82 -3.21
N TYR A 46 3.69 7.70 -3.14
CA TYR A 46 2.78 7.67 -2.00
C TYR A 46 1.35 8.02 -2.43
N ILE A 47 0.41 7.52 -1.63
CA ILE A 47 -1.00 7.83 -1.75
C ILE A 47 -1.39 8.56 -0.48
N PRO A 48 -1.73 9.87 -0.56
CA PRO A 48 -2.22 10.58 0.63
C PRO A 48 -3.49 9.93 1.17
N LYS A 49 -3.57 9.72 2.47
CA LYS A 49 -4.74 9.09 3.08
C LYS A 49 -6.02 9.88 2.82
N SER A 50 -5.91 11.19 2.72
CA SER A 50 -7.06 12.07 2.41
C SER A 50 -7.64 11.84 1.02
N SER A 51 -6.87 11.20 0.12
CA SER A 51 -7.32 10.90 -1.24
C SER A 51 -7.93 9.51 -1.38
N ILE A 52 -7.93 8.72 -0.31
CA ILE A 52 -8.47 7.37 -0.32
C ILE A 52 -9.97 7.42 -0.17
N LEU A 53 -10.68 6.88 -1.15
CA LEU A 53 -12.15 6.83 -1.15
C LEU A 53 -12.66 5.58 -0.46
N SER A 54 -12.00 4.44 -0.71
CA SER A 54 -12.35 3.17 -0.07
C SER A 54 -11.17 2.21 -0.14
N VAL A 55 -11.20 1.18 0.71
CA VAL A 55 -10.21 0.10 0.68
C VAL A 55 -10.96 -1.23 0.69
N ASN A 56 -10.50 -2.15 -0.15
CA ASN A 56 -11.06 -3.48 -0.26
C ASN A 56 -9.95 -4.50 -0.11
N SER A 57 -10.25 -5.59 0.59
CA SER A 57 -9.28 -6.68 0.72
C SER A 57 -9.74 -7.86 -0.10
N SER A 58 -8.78 -8.61 -0.64
CA SER A 58 -9.04 -9.84 -1.36
C SER A 58 -7.90 -10.81 -1.14
N GLN A 59 -8.10 -12.04 -1.56
CA GLN A 59 -7.07 -13.06 -1.55
C GLN A 59 -6.81 -13.50 -2.98
N ARG A 60 -5.53 -13.54 -3.35
CA ARG A 60 -5.13 -14.02 -4.66
C ARG A 60 -4.71 -15.47 -4.55
N THR A 61 -5.11 -16.25 -5.53
CA THR A 61 -4.70 -17.63 -5.65
C THR A 61 -3.54 -17.69 -6.63
N VAL A 62 -2.42 -18.25 -6.18
CA VAL A 62 -1.23 -18.41 -7.01
C VAL A 62 -0.96 -19.91 -7.13
N SER A 63 -0.90 -20.41 -8.37
CA SER A 63 -0.52 -21.80 -8.62
C SER A 63 0.99 -21.94 -8.52
N ALA A 64 1.44 -22.82 -7.65
CA ALA A 64 2.87 -23.08 -7.45
C ALA A 64 3.28 -24.34 -8.22
N GLY A 65 3.74 -24.17 -9.47
CA GLY A 65 4.38 -25.23 -10.23
C GLY A 65 3.45 -26.03 -11.15
N HIS A 66 4.07 -26.82 -12.03
CA HIS A 66 3.36 -27.55 -13.08
C HIS A 66 2.77 -28.88 -12.62
N CYS A 67 3.36 -29.48 -11.62
CA CYS A 67 2.97 -30.81 -11.17
C CYS A 67 2.29 -30.84 -9.82
N VAL A 68 2.16 -29.70 -9.18
CA VAL A 68 1.60 -29.60 -7.84
C VAL A 68 0.46 -28.62 -7.86
N THR A 69 -0.74 -29.10 -7.54
CA THR A 69 -1.93 -28.27 -7.44
C THR A 69 -2.02 -27.64 -6.04
N VAL A 70 -0.94 -27.01 -5.58
CA VAL A 70 -0.97 -26.29 -4.33
C VAL A 70 -1.33 -24.84 -4.62
N GLU A 71 -2.50 -24.46 -4.20
CA GLU A 71 -2.94 -23.07 -4.28
C GLU A 71 -2.50 -22.34 -3.04
N VAL A 72 -1.67 -21.31 -3.23
CA VAL A 72 -1.27 -20.42 -2.15
C VAL A 72 -2.11 -19.14 -2.25
N ARG A 73 -2.87 -18.88 -1.20
CA ARG A 73 -3.68 -17.65 -1.13
C ARG A 73 -2.87 -16.57 -0.47
N THR A 74 -2.60 -15.52 -1.22
CA THR A 74 -1.89 -14.34 -0.72
C THR A 74 -2.87 -13.18 -0.58
N PRO A 75 -2.80 -12.43 0.54
CA PRO A 75 -3.69 -11.29 0.73
C PRO A 75 -3.33 -10.14 -0.19
N SER A 76 -4.32 -9.39 -0.63
CA SER A 76 -4.11 -8.17 -1.37
C SER A 76 -5.04 -7.07 -0.88
N LEU A 77 -4.61 -5.83 -1.02
CA LEU A 77 -5.35 -4.66 -0.61
C LEU A 77 -5.54 -3.74 -1.81
N GLU A 78 -6.79 -3.42 -2.12
CA GLU A 78 -7.11 -2.45 -3.15
C GLU A 78 -7.44 -1.12 -2.49
N ILE A 79 -6.70 -0.08 -2.88
CA ILE A 79 -6.94 1.28 -2.41
C ILE A 79 -7.56 2.06 -3.56
N VAL A 80 -8.81 2.47 -3.39
CA VAL A 80 -9.54 3.20 -4.42
C VAL A 80 -9.42 4.70 -4.17
N THR A 81 -8.98 5.42 -5.19
CA THR A 81 -8.81 6.87 -5.15
C THR A 81 -9.48 7.51 -6.36
N SER A 82 -9.51 8.85 -6.37
CA SER A 82 -10.01 9.60 -7.53
C SER A 82 -9.17 9.39 -8.78
N ALA A 83 -7.92 8.96 -8.64
CA ALA A 83 -7.04 8.67 -9.77
C ALA A 83 -7.11 7.21 -10.22
N GLY A 84 -7.91 6.38 -9.54
CA GLY A 84 -8.09 4.98 -9.87
C GLY A 84 -7.74 4.05 -8.72
N PRO A 85 -7.85 2.74 -8.92
CA PRO A 85 -7.47 1.76 -7.91
C PRO A 85 -5.96 1.50 -7.93
N PHE A 86 -5.40 1.26 -6.74
CA PHE A 86 -4.02 0.83 -6.56
C PHE A 86 -4.04 -0.45 -5.73
N GLU A 87 -3.33 -1.47 -6.17
CA GLU A 87 -3.33 -2.76 -5.51
C GLU A 87 -1.99 -3.00 -4.81
N LEU A 88 -2.06 -3.35 -3.53
CA LEU A 88 -0.90 -3.73 -2.74
C LEU A 88 -0.91 -5.25 -2.55
N HIS A 89 0.18 -5.90 -2.91
CA HIS A 89 0.34 -7.34 -2.73
C HIS A 89 1.08 -7.61 -1.44
N LEU A 90 0.46 -8.33 -0.54
CA LEU A 90 1.01 -8.63 0.77
C LEU A 90 1.27 -10.14 0.90
N GLU A 91 2.24 -10.51 1.71
CA GLU A 91 2.57 -11.92 1.95
C GLU A 91 1.84 -12.47 3.18
N LYS A 92 1.57 -11.60 4.16
CA LYS A 92 0.99 -12.02 5.44
C LYS A 92 -0.35 -11.35 5.66
N LYS A 93 -1.29 -12.12 6.22
CA LYS A 93 -2.58 -11.59 6.60
C LYS A 93 -2.47 -10.54 7.70
N SER A 94 -1.48 -10.67 8.59
CA SER A 94 -1.26 -9.69 9.65
C SER A 94 -0.89 -8.32 9.08
N SER A 95 -0.18 -8.28 7.96
CA SER A 95 0.13 -7.04 7.27
C SER A 95 -1.12 -6.41 6.69
N LEU A 96 -1.98 -7.22 6.09
CA LEU A 96 -3.26 -6.74 5.56
C LEU A 96 -4.13 -6.16 6.66
N ASP A 97 -4.25 -6.86 7.78
CA ASP A 97 -5.06 -6.42 8.92
C ASP A 97 -4.55 -5.09 9.46
N ARG A 98 -3.24 -4.89 9.49
CA ARG A 98 -2.66 -3.64 9.96
C ARG A 98 -3.00 -2.47 9.05
N PHE A 99 -2.95 -2.67 7.73
CA PHE A 99 -3.37 -1.63 6.78
C PHE A 99 -4.84 -1.31 6.91
N LEU A 100 -5.69 -2.34 7.00
CA LEU A 100 -7.12 -2.14 7.14
C LEU A 100 -7.47 -1.41 8.43
N ASP A 101 -6.82 -1.77 9.52
CA ASP A 101 -7.04 -1.17 10.83
C ASP A 101 -6.71 0.33 10.80
N ASP A 102 -5.60 0.68 10.21
CA ASP A 102 -5.16 2.07 10.11
C ASP A 102 -6.04 2.88 9.14
N LEU A 103 -6.33 2.31 7.98
CA LEU A 103 -7.06 3.03 6.93
C LEU A 103 -8.56 3.12 7.20
N ASP A 104 -9.14 2.14 7.88
CA ASP A 104 -10.56 2.17 8.24
C ASP A 104 -10.90 3.19 9.34
N THR A 105 -9.93 3.49 10.20
CA THR A 105 -10.13 4.47 11.27
C THR A 105 -9.89 5.90 10.83
N HIS A 106 -9.51 6.06 9.59
CA HIS A 106 -9.11 7.36 9.06
C HIS A 106 -10.29 8.24 8.66
#